data_a28a2ea5e24ab6a5fdb1b801eedf37a0
#
_entry.id   a28a2ea5e24ab6a5fdb1b801eedf37a0
#
_cell.length_a   1.000
_cell.length_b   1.000
_cell.length_c   1.000
_cell.angle_alpha   90.00
_cell.angle_beta   90.00
_cell.angle_gamma   90.00
#
_symmetry.space_group_name_H-M   'P 1'
#
loop_
_entity.id
_entity.type
_entity.pdbx_description
1 polymer ?
#
loop_
_entity_poly.entity_id
_entity_poly.type
_entity_poly.pdbx_seq_one_letter_code
_entity_poly.pdbx_strand_id
1 'polypeptide(L)'
;MADTEINLAQLKEYKAGEYQLIDIRNEDAFRYGSIKGAVNLPEQEIFLRKEELSAAKRLILFCAKGINSIGVAERLREEGFDAVSLEGGYGAYLMDSFQKKTSEKEERCQEIEKSIRKKFHKAIFSKFAKAINEYELLQPGDKVAVCISGGKDSMLMAKLFQELQRHNKFQFELVFLVMDPGYSEMNRKVIERNAELMQIPITVFETQIFDAVYEIENSPCYLCARMRRGYLYSKAKELGCNKIALGHHYDDVIETILMLSLIHISEPTRLRRI
;
A
#
# COMPACT_ATOMS: atom_id res chain seq x y z
N MET A 1 -5.74 -40.77 -22.70
CA MET A 1 -6.37 -39.56 -23.28
C MET A 1 -5.44 -38.42 -22.94
N ALA A 2 -4.97 -37.65 -23.90
CA ALA A 2 -4.14 -36.48 -23.60
C ALA A 2 -5.01 -35.46 -22.88
N ASP A 3 -4.49 -34.88 -21.78
CA ASP A 3 -5.20 -33.87 -21.02
C ASP A 3 -5.59 -32.69 -21.92
N THR A 4 -6.89 -32.39 -21.95
CA THR A 4 -7.45 -31.31 -22.78
C THR A 4 -7.20 -29.93 -22.16
N GLU A 5 -6.92 -29.93 -20.87
CA GLU A 5 -6.70 -28.73 -20.06
C GLU A 5 -5.45 -28.87 -19.21
N ILE A 6 -4.84 -27.74 -18.91
CA ILE A 6 -3.78 -27.60 -17.93
C ILE A 6 -4.16 -26.53 -16.91
N ASN A 7 -3.72 -26.68 -15.67
CA ASN A 7 -3.90 -25.67 -14.65
C ASN A 7 -2.71 -24.69 -14.60
N LEU A 8 -2.85 -23.61 -13.82
CA LEU A 8 -1.81 -22.59 -13.67
C LEU A 8 -0.50 -23.11 -13.06
N ALA A 9 -0.55 -24.16 -12.21
CA ALA A 9 0.65 -24.75 -11.65
C ALA A 9 1.46 -25.45 -12.74
N GLN A 10 0.80 -26.24 -13.56
CA GLN A 10 1.41 -26.90 -14.73
C GLN A 10 1.95 -25.88 -15.75
N LEU A 11 1.21 -24.77 -16.00
CA LEU A 11 1.70 -23.70 -16.87
C LEU A 11 3.04 -23.12 -16.39
N LYS A 12 3.24 -23.00 -15.06
CA LYS A 12 4.48 -22.48 -14.47
C LYS A 12 5.67 -23.43 -14.59
N GLU A 13 5.46 -24.71 -14.85
CA GLU A 13 6.51 -25.72 -15.04
C GLU A 13 7.14 -25.66 -16.43
N TYR A 14 6.43 -25.12 -17.43
CA TYR A 14 6.97 -24.98 -18.78
C TYR A 14 8.06 -23.93 -18.85
N LYS A 15 9.14 -24.23 -19.58
CA LYS A 15 10.22 -23.28 -19.85
C LYS A 15 9.86 -22.33 -20.99
N ALA A 16 10.42 -21.13 -20.91
CA ALA A 16 10.28 -20.15 -21.99
C ALA A 16 10.77 -20.73 -23.32
N GLY A 17 9.90 -20.73 -24.31
CA GLY A 17 10.19 -21.28 -25.65
C GLY A 17 9.58 -22.66 -25.93
N GLU A 18 9.16 -23.42 -24.93
CA GLU A 18 8.50 -24.73 -25.11
C GLU A 18 7.03 -24.61 -25.51
N TYR A 19 6.40 -23.47 -25.24
CA TYR A 19 4.99 -23.22 -25.53
C TYR A 19 4.76 -21.86 -26.21
N GLN A 20 3.60 -21.72 -26.79
CA GLN A 20 3.03 -20.44 -27.23
C GLN A 20 1.73 -20.19 -26.49
N LEU A 21 1.64 -19.07 -25.78
CA LEU A 21 0.48 -18.68 -25.00
C LEU A 21 -0.44 -17.80 -25.86
N ILE A 22 -1.71 -18.17 -25.98
CA ILE A 22 -2.67 -17.56 -26.90
C ILE A 22 -3.89 -17.08 -26.13
N ASP A 23 -4.14 -15.79 -26.21
CA ASP A 23 -5.35 -15.15 -25.71
C ASP A 23 -6.40 -15.08 -26.80
N ILE A 24 -7.46 -15.88 -26.68
CA ILE A 24 -8.53 -15.91 -27.69
C ILE A 24 -9.65 -14.90 -27.40
N ARG A 25 -9.49 -14.01 -26.42
CA ARG A 25 -10.44 -12.92 -26.18
C ARG A 25 -10.34 -11.87 -27.26
N ASN A 26 -11.34 -10.99 -27.33
CA ASN A 26 -11.30 -9.85 -28.26
C ASN A 26 -10.13 -8.89 -27.92
N GLU A 27 -9.76 -8.07 -28.90
CA GLU A 27 -8.63 -7.14 -28.82
C GLU A 27 -8.75 -6.15 -27.65
N ASP A 28 -9.96 -5.65 -27.39
CA ASP A 28 -10.20 -4.71 -26.28
C ASP A 28 -9.89 -5.37 -24.93
N ALA A 29 -10.36 -6.60 -24.71
CA ALA A 29 -10.08 -7.34 -23.48
C ALA A 29 -8.58 -7.65 -23.32
N PHE A 30 -7.89 -7.93 -24.42
CA PHE A 30 -6.43 -8.11 -24.42
C PHE A 30 -5.68 -6.83 -24.07
N ARG A 31 -6.08 -5.68 -24.64
CA ARG A 31 -5.50 -4.36 -24.35
C ARG A 31 -5.68 -3.94 -22.89
N TYR A 32 -6.80 -4.26 -22.26
CA TYR A 32 -7.02 -4.02 -20.83
C TYR A 32 -6.09 -4.84 -19.93
N GLY A 33 -5.61 -5.98 -20.42
CA GLY A 33 -4.65 -6.81 -19.70
C GLY A 33 -4.74 -8.27 -20.15
N SER A 34 -3.57 -8.93 -20.13
CA SER A 34 -3.43 -10.34 -20.52
C SER A 34 -2.33 -11.02 -19.71
N ILE A 35 -2.16 -12.32 -19.89
CA ILE A 35 -1.05 -13.06 -19.32
C ILE A 35 0.22 -12.64 -20.05
N LYS A 36 1.28 -12.32 -19.30
CA LYS A 36 2.54 -11.84 -19.87
C LYS A 36 3.11 -12.83 -20.88
N GLY A 37 3.37 -12.35 -22.08
CA GLY A 37 3.93 -13.15 -23.18
C GLY A 37 2.86 -13.83 -24.05
N ALA A 38 1.57 -13.60 -23.79
CA ALA A 38 0.51 -14.07 -24.65
C ALA A 38 0.42 -13.28 -25.96
N VAL A 39 0.08 -13.98 -27.03
CA VAL A 39 -0.29 -13.40 -28.34
C VAL A 39 -1.81 -13.36 -28.40
N ASN A 40 -2.38 -12.26 -28.91
CA ASN A 40 -3.82 -12.18 -29.10
C ASN A 40 -4.23 -12.72 -30.46
N LEU A 41 -4.99 -13.79 -30.42
CA LEU A 41 -5.64 -14.38 -31.63
C LEU A 41 -7.09 -14.66 -31.26
N PRO A 42 -8.01 -13.71 -31.48
CA PRO A 42 -9.40 -13.85 -31.15
C PRO A 42 -10.01 -15.15 -31.73
N GLU A 43 -10.94 -15.76 -30.96
CA GLU A 43 -11.58 -17.03 -31.32
C GLU A 43 -12.11 -17.05 -32.76
N GLN A 44 -12.60 -15.93 -33.27
CA GLN A 44 -13.15 -15.78 -34.60
C GLN A 44 -12.07 -15.75 -35.71
N GLU A 45 -10.85 -15.37 -35.34
CA GLU A 45 -9.73 -15.16 -36.28
C GLU A 45 -8.70 -16.28 -36.24
N ILE A 46 -8.59 -17.04 -35.16
CA ILE A 46 -7.51 -18.01 -34.92
C ILE A 46 -7.38 -19.01 -36.06
N PHE A 47 -8.50 -19.46 -36.64
CA PHE A 47 -8.51 -20.40 -37.77
C PHE A 47 -8.16 -19.74 -39.13
N LEU A 48 -8.27 -18.41 -39.22
CA LEU A 48 -7.88 -17.64 -40.39
C LEU A 48 -6.40 -17.22 -40.34
N ARG A 49 -5.82 -17.20 -39.13
CA ARG A 49 -4.44 -16.75 -38.86
C ARG A 49 -3.56 -17.89 -38.33
N LYS A 50 -3.76 -19.10 -38.85
CA LYS A 50 -3.03 -20.31 -38.39
C LYS A 50 -1.52 -20.24 -38.60
N GLU A 51 -1.07 -19.43 -39.55
CA GLU A 51 0.35 -19.19 -39.80
C GLU A 51 1.08 -18.54 -38.63
N GLU A 52 0.34 -17.92 -37.70
CA GLU A 52 0.89 -17.36 -36.47
C GLU A 52 1.03 -18.40 -35.35
N LEU A 53 0.45 -19.60 -35.53
CA LEU A 53 0.52 -20.70 -34.59
C LEU A 53 1.79 -21.54 -34.82
N SER A 54 2.52 -21.81 -33.78
CA SER A 54 3.71 -22.63 -33.83
C SER A 54 3.37 -24.11 -33.91
N ALA A 55 3.70 -24.77 -35.01
CA ALA A 55 3.56 -26.25 -35.10
C ALA A 55 4.58 -27.02 -34.26
N ALA A 56 5.67 -26.37 -33.80
CA ALA A 56 6.74 -27.01 -33.04
C ALA A 56 6.58 -26.85 -31.52
N LYS A 57 5.64 -26.03 -31.06
CA LYS A 57 5.44 -25.73 -29.66
C LYS A 57 4.04 -26.14 -29.20
N ARG A 58 3.92 -26.45 -27.90
CA ARG A 58 2.59 -26.62 -27.30
C ARG A 58 1.84 -25.29 -27.31
N LEU A 59 0.63 -25.29 -27.85
CA LEU A 59 -0.26 -24.15 -27.85
C LEU A 59 -1.10 -24.17 -26.56
N ILE A 60 -0.98 -23.13 -25.76
CA ILE A 60 -1.77 -22.99 -24.52
C ILE A 60 -2.74 -21.86 -24.72
N LEU A 61 -4.02 -22.18 -24.89
CA LEU A 61 -5.08 -21.22 -25.16
C LEU A 61 -5.81 -20.84 -23.89
N PHE A 62 -6.23 -19.61 -23.81
CA PHE A 62 -7.11 -19.16 -22.74
C PHE A 62 -8.12 -18.12 -23.21
N CYS A 63 -9.31 -18.21 -22.64
CA CYS A 63 -10.36 -17.19 -22.72
C CYS A 63 -10.58 -16.53 -21.36
N ALA A 64 -11.67 -15.81 -21.18
CA ALA A 64 -11.96 -15.15 -19.90
C ALA A 64 -12.13 -16.13 -18.73
N LYS A 65 -12.83 -17.25 -18.93
CA LYS A 65 -13.21 -18.24 -17.90
C LYS A 65 -12.71 -19.66 -18.15
N GLY A 66 -11.92 -19.90 -19.21
CA GLY A 66 -11.44 -21.25 -19.57
C GLY A 66 -12.45 -22.11 -20.35
N ILE A 67 -13.67 -21.64 -20.62
CA ILE A 67 -14.73 -22.45 -21.23
C ILE A 67 -14.58 -22.51 -22.76
N ASN A 68 -14.54 -21.37 -23.43
CA ASN A 68 -14.45 -21.32 -24.91
C ASN A 68 -13.13 -21.88 -25.45
N SER A 69 -12.05 -21.69 -24.69
CA SER A 69 -10.71 -22.14 -25.09
C SER A 69 -10.60 -23.67 -25.19
N ILE A 70 -11.46 -24.43 -24.50
CA ILE A 70 -11.49 -25.90 -24.61
C ILE A 70 -11.88 -26.31 -26.03
N GLY A 71 -13.01 -25.83 -26.54
CA GLY A 71 -13.49 -26.19 -27.88
C GLY A 71 -12.54 -25.73 -29.00
N VAL A 72 -11.87 -24.55 -28.81
CA VAL A 72 -10.86 -24.09 -29.76
C VAL A 72 -9.62 -24.99 -29.76
N ALA A 73 -9.16 -25.41 -28.57
CA ALA A 73 -8.03 -26.32 -28.42
C ALA A 73 -8.32 -27.71 -29.01
N GLU A 74 -9.54 -28.23 -28.86
CA GLU A 74 -9.97 -29.50 -29.46
C GLU A 74 -9.93 -29.44 -30.99
N ARG A 75 -10.47 -28.40 -31.60
CA ARG A 75 -10.45 -28.20 -33.05
C ARG A 75 -9.03 -28.03 -33.57
N LEU A 76 -8.14 -27.32 -32.90
CA LEU A 76 -6.74 -27.19 -33.28
C LEU A 76 -6.01 -28.55 -33.22
N ARG A 77 -6.36 -29.42 -32.28
CA ARG A 77 -5.80 -30.79 -32.20
C ARG A 77 -6.27 -31.66 -33.38
N GLU A 78 -7.53 -31.54 -33.76
CA GLU A 78 -8.04 -32.23 -34.96
C GLU A 78 -7.26 -31.81 -36.23
N GLU A 79 -6.71 -30.60 -36.25
CA GLU A 79 -5.84 -30.09 -37.30
C GLU A 79 -4.34 -30.42 -37.13
N GLY A 80 -3.99 -31.16 -36.06
CA GLY A 80 -2.62 -31.66 -35.85
C GLY A 80 -1.74 -30.80 -34.95
N PHE A 81 -2.28 -29.75 -34.31
CA PHE A 81 -1.53 -28.97 -33.35
C PHE A 81 -1.54 -29.61 -31.95
N ASP A 82 -0.46 -29.47 -31.17
CA ASP A 82 -0.45 -29.82 -29.75
C ASP A 82 -1.05 -28.62 -28.95
N ALA A 83 -2.38 -28.65 -28.79
CA ALA A 83 -3.13 -27.55 -28.18
C ALA A 83 -3.86 -28.00 -26.92
N VAL A 84 -3.80 -27.16 -25.87
CA VAL A 84 -4.50 -27.35 -24.59
C VAL A 84 -5.14 -26.05 -24.12
N SER A 85 -6.19 -26.14 -23.32
CA SER A 85 -6.84 -24.98 -22.70
C SER A 85 -6.25 -24.74 -21.31
N LEU A 86 -6.14 -23.47 -20.91
CA LEU A 86 -5.82 -23.09 -19.52
C LEU A 86 -7.10 -23.11 -18.69
N GLU A 87 -7.14 -23.99 -17.70
CA GLU A 87 -8.26 -24.12 -16.75
C GLU A 87 -8.55 -22.78 -16.04
N GLY A 88 -9.83 -22.37 -16.06
CA GLY A 88 -10.28 -21.11 -15.49
C GLY A 88 -9.81 -19.86 -16.23
N GLY A 89 -9.01 -20.00 -17.28
CA GLY A 89 -8.59 -18.94 -18.20
C GLY A 89 -7.91 -17.73 -17.51
N TYR A 90 -8.13 -16.54 -18.08
CA TYR A 90 -7.58 -15.30 -17.54
C TYR A 90 -8.07 -14.97 -16.14
N GLY A 91 -9.32 -15.37 -15.81
CA GLY A 91 -9.87 -15.19 -14.47
C GLY A 91 -9.07 -15.91 -13.39
N ALA A 92 -8.72 -17.18 -13.62
CA ALA A 92 -7.89 -17.95 -12.69
C ALA A 92 -6.49 -17.32 -12.52
N TYR A 93 -5.88 -16.86 -13.63
CA TYR A 93 -4.60 -16.15 -13.59
C TYR A 93 -4.66 -14.86 -12.75
N LEU A 94 -5.72 -14.07 -12.90
CA LEU A 94 -5.92 -12.86 -12.08
C LEU A 94 -6.04 -13.22 -10.60
N MET A 95 -6.85 -14.22 -10.26
CA MET A 95 -7.03 -14.66 -8.87
C MET A 95 -5.71 -15.14 -8.24
N ASP A 96 -4.93 -15.98 -8.93
CA ASP A 96 -3.60 -16.42 -8.48
C ASP A 96 -2.65 -15.22 -8.29
N SER A 97 -2.65 -14.27 -9.21
CA SER A 97 -1.80 -13.09 -9.12
C SER A 97 -2.18 -12.16 -7.94
N PHE A 98 -3.49 -12.02 -7.67
CA PHE A 98 -3.97 -11.28 -6.50
C PHE A 98 -3.62 -12.00 -5.19
N GLN A 99 -3.83 -13.31 -5.11
CA GLN A 99 -3.49 -14.10 -3.92
C GLN A 99 -1.99 -14.02 -3.61
N LYS A 100 -1.12 -14.13 -4.61
CA LYS A 100 0.33 -13.98 -4.43
C LYS A 100 0.71 -12.61 -3.90
N LYS A 101 0.20 -11.53 -4.52
CA LYS A 101 0.47 -10.18 -4.05
C LYS A 101 -0.02 -9.94 -2.63
N THR A 102 -1.15 -10.55 -2.25
CA THR A 102 -1.69 -10.45 -0.90
C THR A 102 -0.81 -11.20 0.09
N SER A 103 -0.41 -12.45 -0.20
CA SER A 103 0.47 -13.23 0.67
C SER A 103 1.85 -12.59 0.86
N GLU A 104 2.45 -12.07 -0.21
CA GLU A 104 3.73 -11.34 -0.14
C GLU A 104 3.62 -10.09 0.76
N LYS A 105 2.50 -9.34 0.69
CA LYS A 105 2.25 -8.19 1.56
C LYS A 105 2.06 -8.62 3.02
N GLU A 106 1.32 -9.69 3.26
CA GLU A 106 1.09 -10.23 4.60
C GLU A 106 2.39 -10.74 5.22
N GLU A 107 3.19 -11.49 4.48
CA GLU A 107 4.51 -11.96 4.92
C GLU A 107 5.42 -10.78 5.28
N ARG A 108 5.47 -9.75 4.44
CA ARG A 108 6.26 -8.55 4.69
C ARG A 108 5.80 -7.79 5.93
N CYS A 109 4.49 -7.66 6.13
CA CYS A 109 3.94 -7.05 7.33
C CYS A 109 4.31 -7.85 8.59
N GLN A 110 4.19 -9.19 8.53
CA GLN A 110 4.58 -10.06 9.64
C GLN A 110 6.08 -9.98 9.96
N GLU A 111 6.96 -9.85 8.95
CA GLU A 111 8.39 -9.62 9.16
C GLU A 111 8.66 -8.32 9.91
N ILE A 112 7.98 -7.22 9.54
CA ILE A 112 8.08 -5.93 10.21
C ILE A 112 7.66 -6.06 11.67
N GLU A 113 6.50 -6.67 11.94
CA GLU A 113 5.98 -6.88 13.28
C GLU A 113 6.90 -7.76 14.12
N LYS A 114 7.41 -8.87 13.54
CA LYS A 114 8.39 -9.74 14.19
C LYS A 114 9.68 -9.00 14.52
N SER A 115 10.12 -8.10 13.65
CA SER A 115 11.29 -7.24 13.88
C SER A 115 11.09 -6.32 15.08
N ILE A 116 9.93 -5.67 15.20
CA ILE A 116 9.57 -4.84 16.36
C ILE A 116 9.52 -5.66 17.65
N ARG A 117 8.87 -6.83 17.63
CA ARG A 117 8.71 -7.70 18.81
C ARG A 117 10.02 -8.36 19.26
N LYS A 118 10.96 -8.65 18.37
CA LYS A 118 12.20 -9.36 18.68
C LYS A 118 13.43 -8.45 18.63
N LYS A 119 13.82 -8.02 17.43
CA LYS A 119 15.08 -7.30 17.20
C LYS A 119 15.09 -5.92 17.89
N PHE A 120 14.00 -5.19 17.77
CA PHE A 120 13.89 -3.82 18.29
C PHE A 120 13.06 -3.70 19.56
N HIS A 121 12.69 -4.83 20.17
CA HIS A 121 11.85 -4.81 21.39
C HIS A 121 12.45 -3.93 22.49
N LYS A 122 13.69 -4.20 22.91
CA LYS A 122 14.34 -3.45 23.99
C LYS A 122 14.68 -2.01 23.60
N ALA A 123 15.09 -1.81 22.36
CA ALA A 123 15.58 -0.51 21.90
C ALA A 123 14.42 0.48 21.61
N ILE A 124 13.29 -0.02 21.14
CA ILE A 124 12.18 0.82 20.66
C ILE A 124 10.89 0.50 21.42
N PHE A 125 10.30 -0.70 21.25
CA PHE A 125 8.95 -1.01 21.77
C PHE A 125 8.87 -0.89 23.30
N SER A 126 9.82 -1.46 24.01
CA SER A 126 9.84 -1.41 25.48
C SER A 126 9.94 0.02 26.02
N LYS A 127 10.73 0.88 25.37
CA LYS A 127 10.82 2.30 25.73
C LYS A 127 9.54 3.06 25.42
N PHE A 128 8.91 2.79 24.27
CA PHE A 128 7.64 3.36 23.91
C PHE A 128 6.54 2.96 24.91
N ALA A 129 6.39 1.68 25.20
CA ALA A 129 5.42 1.17 26.15
C ALA A 129 5.67 1.70 27.59
N LYS A 130 6.95 1.79 27.98
CA LYS A 130 7.34 2.38 29.26
C LYS A 130 6.89 3.84 29.36
N ALA A 131 7.16 4.65 28.34
CA ALA A 131 6.75 6.06 28.33
C ALA A 131 5.22 6.23 28.40
N ILE A 132 4.47 5.41 27.64
CA ILE A 132 2.99 5.42 27.68
C ILE A 132 2.48 5.17 29.11
N ASN A 133 3.08 4.21 29.83
CA ASN A 133 2.66 3.85 31.18
C ASN A 133 3.18 4.85 32.23
N GLU A 134 4.43 5.27 32.16
CA GLU A 134 5.09 6.14 33.13
C GLU A 134 4.45 7.54 33.16
N TYR A 135 4.07 8.04 31.98
CA TYR A 135 3.43 9.36 31.85
C TYR A 135 1.91 9.27 31.72
N GLU A 136 1.32 8.10 31.95
CA GLU A 136 -0.13 7.87 31.89
C GLU A 136 -0.77 8.43 30.61
N LEU A 137 -0.08 8.28 29.49
CA LEU A 137 -0.48 8.87 28.20
C LEU A 137 -1.77 8.25 27.65
N LEU A 138 -2.11 7.02 28.07
CA LEU A 138 -3.33 6.31 27.67
C LEU A 138 -4.11 5.84 28.88
N GLN A 139 -5.44 5.95 28.79
CA GLN A 139 -6.41 5.48 29.76
C GLN A 139 -7.40 4.50 29.11
N PRO A 140 -8.08 3.63 29.90
CA PRO A 140 -9.14 2.78 29.39
C PRO A 140 -10.23 3.59 28.67
N GLY A 141 -10.60 3.19 27.46
CA GLY A 141 -11.62 3.86 26.67
C GLY A 141 -11.14 5.06 25.87
N ASP A 142 -9.85 5.40 25.91
CA ASP A 142 -9.30 6.45 25.04
C ASP A 142 -9.45 6.10 23.57
N LYS A 143 -9.67 7.12 22.75
CA LYS A 143 -9.64 7.06 21.30
C LYS A 143 -8.55 7.99 20.78
N VAL A 144 -7.51 7.40 20.21
CA VAL A 144 -6.27 8.09 19.83
C VAL A 144 -6.20 8.30 18.34
N ALA A 145 -6.05 9.55 17.91
CA ALA A 145 -5.69 9.89 16.55
C ALA A 145 -4.17 9.81 16.36
N VAL A 146 -3.68 8.80 15.66
CA VAL A 146 -2.27 8.65 15.31
C VAL A 146 -2.04 9.32 13.96
N CYS A 147 -1.30 10.44 13.94
CA CYS A 147 -1.07 11.23 12.75
C CYS A 147 0.12 10.71 11.95
N ILE A 148 -0.13 10.41 10.67
CA ILE A 148 0.85 9.86 9.73
C ILE A 148 1.21 10.92 8.71
N SER A 149 2.49 11.29 8.64
CA SER A 149 3.04 12.21 7.65
C SER A 149 3.60 11.50 6.40
N GLY A 150 3.62 10.18 6.40
CA GLY A 150 4.26 9.35 5.37
C GLY A 150 5.76 9.10 5.61
N GLY A 151 6.39 9.80 6.56
CA GLY A 151 7.77 9.56 6.95
C GLY A 151 7.94 8.29 7.80
N LYS A 152 9.17 7.78 7.84
CA LYS A 152 9.53 6.55 8.57
C LYS A 152 9.11 6.55 10.04
N ASP A 153 9.24 7.70 10.70
CA ASP A 153 8.98 7.82 12.15
C ASP A 153 7.48 7.75 12.46
N SER A 154 6.64 8.42 11.66
CA SER A 154 5.18 8.35 11.79
C SER A 154 4.61 6.97 11.47
N MET A 155 5.16 6.27 10.48
CA MET A 155 4.79 4.89 10.16
C MET A 155 5.23 3.92 11.25
N LEU A 156 6.44 4.09 11.80
CA LEU A 156 6.90 3.30 12.95
C LEU A 156 6.00 3.54 14.17
N MET A 157 5.68 4.79 14.48
CA MET A 157 4.77 5.14 15.57
C MET A 157 3.41 4.45 15.42
N ALA A 158 2.84 4.45 14.21
CA ALA A 158 1.58 3.75 13.92
C ALA A 158 1.67 2.24 14.22
N LYS A 159 2.75 1.58 13.80
CA LYS A 159 2.99 0.16 14.11
C LYS A 159 3.20 -0.10 15.60
N LEU A 160 3.87 0.79 16.32
CA LEU A 160 4.06 0.68 17.77
C LEU A 160 2.71 0.80 18.51
N PHE A 161 1.81 1.69 18.06
CA PHE A 161 0.46 1.79 18.61
C PHE A 161 -0.38 0.55 18.32
N GLN A 162 -0.31 -0.01 17.10
CA GLN A 162 -0.98 -1.27 16.77
C GLN A 162 -0.48 -2.42 17.64
N GLU A 163 0.84 -2.53 17.84
CA GLU A 163 1.43 -3.56 18.68
C GLU A 163 1.08 -3.37 20.15
N LEU A 164 1.06 -2.12 20.64
CA LEU A 164 0.64 -1.80 21.98
C LEU A 164 -0.83 -2.20 22.21
N GLN A 165 -1.72 -1.89 21.26
CA GLN A 165 -3.15 -2.23 21.34
C GLN A 165 -3.38 -3.74 21.49
N ARG A 166 -2.57 -4.56 20.78
CA ARG A 166 -2.66 -6.04 20.87
C ARG A 166 -2.24 -6.61 22.24
N HIS A 167 -1.35 -5.91 22.94
CA HIS A 167 -0.72 -6.42 24.16
C HIS A 167 -1.04 -5.60 25.42
N ASN A 168 -1.87 -4.56 25.29
CA ASN A 168 -2.18 -3.71 26.44
C ASN A 168 -3.17 -4.37 27.40
N LYS A 169 -3.11 -3.96 28.66
CA LYS A 169 -3.97 -4.46 29.73
C LYS A 169 -5.40 -3.91 29.68
N PHE A 170 -5.63 -2.84 28.94
CA PHE A 170 -6.92 -2.18 28.78
C PHE A 170 -7.21 -1.86 27.31
N GLN A 171 -8.48 -1.68 27.01
CA GLN A 171 -8.96 -1.39 25.67
C GLN A 171 -8.87 0.11 25.36
N PHE A 172 -8.41 0.46 24.19
CA PHE A 172 -8.44 1.80 23.59
C PHE A 172 -8.60 1.70 22.07
N GLU A 173 -9.09 2.76 21.45
CA GLU A 173 -9.31 2.81 20.00
C GLU A 173 -8.20 3.59 19.30
N LEU A 174 -7.89 3.19 18.06
CA LEU A 174 -6.93 3.87 17.18
C LEU A 174 -7.61 4.36 15.92
N VAL A 175 -7.31 5.59 15.55
CA VAL A 175 -7.64 6.17 14.25
C VAL A 175 -6.34 6.67 13.64
N PHE A 176 -6.01 6.21 12.43
CA PHE A 176 -4.79 6.61 11.74
C PHE A 176 -5.12 7.70 10.73
N LEU A 177 -4.67 8.93 11.01
CA LEU A 177 -4.97 10.10 10.19
C LEU A 177 -3.81 10.47 9.28
N VAL A 178 -4.12 10.62 7.99
CA VAL A 178 -3.23 11.22 7.01
C VAL A 178 -3.87 12.52 6.55
N MET A 179 -3.21 13.63 6.82
CA MET A 179 -3.60 14.91 6.27
C MET A 179 -2.84 15.15 4.96
N ASP A 180 -3.59 15.37 3.89
CA ASP A 180 -3.05 15.79 2.60
C ASP A 180 -3.13 17.32 2.49
N PRO A 181 -2.00 18.04 2.57
CA PRO A 181 -1.98 19.49 2.48
C PRO A 181 -1.91 20.02 1.03
N GLY A 182 -2.09 19.15 0.04
CA GLY A 182 -1.87 19.38 -1.39
C GLY A 182 -0.67 18.61 -1.93
N TYR A 183 -0.49 17.36 -1.51
CA TYR A 183 0.58 16.50 -2.03
C TYR A 183 0.42 16.24 -3.53
N SER A 184 1.55 16.00 -4.21
CA SER A 184 1.51 15.42 -5.54
C SER A 184 0.89 14.02 -5.49
N GLU A 185 0.22 13.61 -6.57
CA GLU A 185 -0.40 12.28 -6.69
C GLU A 185 0.60 11.15 -6.40
N MET A 186 1.86 11.33 -6.81
CA MET A 186 2.94 10.37 -6.54
C MET A 186 3.20 10.22 -5.03
N ASN A 187 3.32 11.32 -4.30
CA ASN A 187 3.56 11.29 -2.86
C ASN A 187 2.40 10.65 -2.11
N ARG A 188 1.17 10.98 -2.49
CA ARG A 188 -0.03 10.37 -1.93
C ARG A 188 -0.05 8.85 -2.13
N LYS A 189 0.19 8.38 -3.36
CA LYS A 189 0.28 6.94 -3.67
C LYS A 189 1.36 6.22 -2.87
N VAL A 190 2.49 6.86 -2.60
CA VAL A 190 3.55 6.28 -1.75
C VAL A 190 3.06 6.09 -0.31
N ILE A 191 2.37 7.08 0.26
CA ILE A 191 1.83 6.99 1.63
C ILE A 191 0.79 5.87 1.71
N GLU A 192 -0.16 5.83 0.79
CA GLU A 192 -1.23 4.83 0.73
C GLU A 192 -0.65 3.40 0.56
N ARG A 193 0.31 3.23 -0.36
CA ARG A 193 1.00 1.95 -0.57
C ARG A 193 1.75 1.46 0.66
N ASN A 194 2.45 2.37 1.36
CA ASN A 194 3.18 2.02 2.58
C ASN A 194 2.21 1.65 3.71
N ALA A 195 1.09 2.36 3.85
CA ALA A 195 0.05 2.05 4.81
C ALA A 195 -0.58 0.67 4.52
N GLU A 196 -0.88 0.39 3.25
CA GLU A 196 -1.40 -0.91 2.81
C GLU A 196 -0.40 -2.05 3.11
N LEU A 197 0.89 -1.87 2.77
CA LEU A 197 1.94 -2.86 3.06
C LEU A 197 2.07 -3.16 4.55
N MET A 198 1.92 -2.14 5.40
CA MET A 198 2.01 -2.27 6.86
C MET A 198 0.67 -2.63 7.51
N GLN A 199 -0.40 -2.81 6.72
CA GLN A 199 -1.76 -3.05 7.23
C GLN A 199 -2.18 -2.00 8.26
N ILE A 200 -1.95 -0.72 7.96
CA ILE A 200 -2.39 0.42 8.74
C ILE A 200 -3.65 0.99 8.08
N PRO A 201 -4.84 0.91 8.69
CA PRO A 201 -6.08 1.42 8.12
C PRO A 201 -6.11 2.95 8.23
N ILE A 202 -5.60 3.66 7.20
CA ILE A 202 -5.52 5.12 7.20
C ILE A 202 -6.84 5.77 6.80
N THR A 203 -7.15 6.90 7.45
CA THR A 203 -8.18 7.85 7.03
C THR A 203 -7.49 9.08 6.45
N VAL A 204 -7.63 9.29 5.14
CA VAL A 204 -7.03 10.44 4.46
C VAL A 204 -8.07 11.57 4.40
N PHE A 205 -7.64 12.80 4.69
CA PHE A 205 -8.44 14.00 4.46
C PHE A 205 -7.60 15.08 3.81
N GLU A 206 -8.22 15.83 2.91
CA GLU A 206 -7.57 16.83 2.08
C GLU A 206 -7.73 18.22 2.68
N THR A 207 -6.73 19.07 2.47
CA THR A 207 -6.74 20.48 2.83
C THR A 207 -6.02 21.28 1.75
N GLN A 208 -6.33 22.56 1.65
CA GLN A 208 -5.69 23.49 0.69
C GLN A 208 -4.59 24.32 1.36
N ILE A 209 -3.82 23.73 2.27
CA ILE A 209 -2.80 24.46 3.03
C ILE A 209 -1.69 24.97 2.12
N PHE A 210 -1.22 24.17 1.18
CA PHE A 210 -0.13 24.59 0.29
C PHE A 210 -0.55 25.76 -0.58
N ASP A 211 -1.77 25.76 -1.11
CA ASP A 211 -2.29 26.87 -1.89
C ASP A 211 -2.41 28.15 -1.05
N ALA A 212 -2.93 28.00 0.18
CA ALA A 212 -3.10 29.14 1.09
C ALA A 212 -1.78 29.75 1.58
N VAL A 213 -0.69 28.95 1.65
CA VAL A 213 0.60 29.41 2.17
C VAL A 213 1.54 29.86 1.05
N TYR A 214 1.30 29.43 -0.19
CA TYR A 214 2.18 29.72 -1.34
C TYR A 214 2.30 31.22 -1.65
N GLU A 215 1.24 31.98 -1.39
CA GLU A 215 1.20 33.43 -1.65
C GLU A 215 1.75 34.30 -0.49
N ILE A 216 2.23 33.72 0.60
CA ILE A 216 2.62 34.45 1.80
C ILE A 216 4.14 34.61 1.87
N GLU A 217 4.62 35.85 1.78
CA GLU A 217 6.05 36.15 1.84
C GLU A 217 6.66 36.00 3.25
N ASN A 218 5.88 36.24 4.31
CA ASN A 218 6.38 36.22 5.68
C ASN A 218 6.12 34.92 6.40
N SER A 219 7.19 34.18 6.71
CA SER A 219 7.17 32.95 7.53
C SER A 219 6.19 31.86 7.06
N PRO A 220 6.21 31.43 5.79
CA PRO A 220 5.27 30.44 5.25
C PRO A 220 5.32 29.12 6.02
N CYS A 221 6.51 28.69 6.48
CA CYS A 221 6.68 27.45 7.24
C CYS A 221 5.97 27.48 8.60
N TYR A 222 6.01 28.61 9.31
CA TYR A 222 5.32 28.76 10.59
C TYR A 222 3.81 28.66 10.43
N LEU A 223 3.26 29.38 9.44
CA LEU A 223 1.84 29.38 9.16
C LEU A 223 1.38 27.96 8.72
N CYS A 224 2.13 27.32 7.82
CA CYS A 224 1.87 25.95 7.40
C CYS A 224 1.81 25.00 8.61
N ALA A 225 2.80 25.04 9.50
CA ALA A 225 2.83 24.19 10.70
C ALA A 225 1.66 24.47 11.65
N ARG A 226 1.26 25.74 11.81
CA ARG A 226 0.10 26.13 12.63
C ARG A 226 -1.21 25.63 12.04
N MET A 227 -1.42 25.82 10.74
CA MET A 227 -2.61 25.36 10.02
C MET A 227 -2.71 23.82 10.09
N ARG A 228 -1.61 23.11 9.82
CA ARG A 228 -1.55 21.65 9.89
C ARG A 228 -2.01 21.13 11.24
N ARG A 229 -1.51 21.69 12.33
CA ARG A 229 -1.95 21.32 13.68
C ARG A 229 -3.44 21.58 13.90
N GLY A 230 -3.93 22.76 13.49
CA GLY A 230 -5.33 23.10 13.61
C GLY A 230 -6.27 22.13 12.89
N TYR A 231 -5.96 21.79 11.65
CA TYR A 231 -6.74 20.81 10.87
C TYR A 231 -6.69 19.41 11.47
N LEU A 232 -5.51 18.95 11.92
CA LEU A 232 -5.38 17.63 12.57
C LEU A 232 -6.21 17.56 13.85
N TYR A 233 -6.18 18.59 14.69
CA TYR A 233 -6.96 18.66 15.93
C TYR A 233 -8.46 18.68 15.64
N SER A 234 -8.88 19.48 14.67
CA SER A 234 -10.29 19.55 14.27
C SER A 234 -10.78 18.19 13.76
N LYS A 235 -10.03 17.54 12.88
CA LYS A 235 -10.40 16.23 12.33
C LYS A 235 -10.39 15.13 13.38
N ALA A 236 -9.42 15.10 14.26
CA ALA A 236 -9.39 14.17 15.39
C ALA A 236 -10.62 14.33 16.30
N LYS A 237 -10.99 15.57 16.61
CA LYS A 237 -12.20 15.88 17.40
C LYS A 237 -13.50 15.45 16.69
N GLU A 238 -13.60 15.71 15.38
CA GLU A 238 -14.74 15.29 14.54
C GLU A 238 -14.93 13.75 14.60
N LEU A 239 -13.82 13.00 14.59
CA LEU A 239 -13.82 11.54 14.68
C LEU A 239 -13.98 11.01 16.12
N GLY A 240 -14.23 11.88 17.08
CA GLY A 240 -14.44 11.52 18.49
C GLY A 240 -13.16 11.11 19.22
N CYS A 241 -11.99 11.45 18.69
CA CYS A 241 -10.73 11.19 19.37
C CYS A 241 -10.53 12.18 20.52
N ASN A 242 -10.13 11.68 21.69
CA ASN A 242 -9.81 12.50 22.87
C ASN A 242 -8.30 12.67 23.07
N LYS A 243 -7.49 11.93 22.28
CA LYS A 243 -6.03 12.04 22.25
C LYS A 243 -5.49 12.09 20.84
N ILE A 244 -4.33 12.73 20.68
CA ILE A 244 -3.63 12.82 19.40
C ILE A 244 -2.16 12.48 19.60
N ALA A 245 -1.62 11.63 18.72
CA ALA A 245 -0.22 11.25 18.69
C ALA A 245 0.44 11.81 17.43
N LEU A 246 1.50 12.60 17.63
CA LEU A 246 2.31 13.20 16.57
C LEU A 246 3.72 12.64 16.66
N GLY A 247 4.27 12.22 15.51
CA GLY A 247 5.63 11.69 15.41
C GLY A 247 6.66 12.82 15.36
N HIS A 248 7.05 13.34 16.52
CA HIS A 248 8.18 14.25 16.67
C HIS A 248 9.41 13.50 17.19
N HIS A 249 10.56 13.86 16.68
CA HIS A 249 11.83 13.33 17.12
C HIS A 249 12.39 14.13 18.29
N TYR A 250 13.28 13.51 19.10
CA TYR A 250 13.94 14.21 20.21
C TYR A 250 14.70 15.45 19.75
N ASP A 251 15.36 15.35 18.59
CA ASP A 251 16.10 16.46 18.00
C ASP A 251 15.17 17.62 17.60
N ASP A 252 13.95 17.35 17.09
CA ASP A 252 12.95 18.39 16.79
C ASP A 252 12.60 19.21 18.04
N VAL A 253 12.56 18.58 19.21
CA VAL A 253 12.29 19.26 20.47
C VAL A 253 13.47 20.14 20.87
N ILE A 254 14.71 19.61 20.76
CA ILE A 254 15.92 20.37 21.05
C ILE A 254 16.05 21.57 20.12
N GLU A 255 15.89 21.36 18.83
CA GLU A 255 15.92 22.43 17.81
C GLU A 255 14.90 23.52 18.12
N THR A 256 13.67 23.13 18.48
CA THR A 256 12.61 24.08 18.85
C THR A 256 13.00 24.89 20.10
N ILE A 257 13.56 24.26 21.12
CA ILE A 257 14.02 24.93 22.33
C ILE A 257 15.16 25.91 22.01
N LEU A 258 16.13 25.49 21.20
CA LEU A 258 17.24 26.35 20.79
C LEU A 258 16.74 27.54 19.96
N MET A 259 15.83 27.33 19.02
CA MET A 259 15.23 28.42 18.23
C MET A 259 14.50 29.42 19.10
N LEU A 260 13.69 28.98 20.05
CA LEU A 260 12.99 29.84 21.00
C LEU A 260 13.95 30.61 21.89
N SER A 261 15.04 29.99 22.36
CA SER A 261 16.08 30.64 23.13
C SER A 261 16.81 31.72 22.35
N LEU A 262 17.13 31.49 21.07
CA LEU A 262 17.77 32.44 20.18
C LEU A 262 16.88 33.65 19.84
N ILE A 263 15.56 33.47 19.71
CA ILE A 263 14.61 34.54 19.52
C ILE A 263 14.63 35.49 20.73
N HIS A 264 14.68 34.95 21.95
CA HIS A 264 14.77 35.78 23.15
C HIS A 264 16.12 36.53 23.31
N ILE A 265 17.22 35.98 22.76
CA ILE A 265 18.53 36.66 22.74
C ILE A 265 18.55 37.81 21.73
N SER A 266 17.83 37.69 20.61
CA SER A 266 17.81 38.69 19.55
C SER A 266 16.85 39.85 19.81
N GLU A 267 15.87 39.71 20.69
CA GLU A 267 15.04 40.83 21.14
C GLU A 267 15.71 41.53 22.35
N PRO A 268 16.18 42.80 22.17
CA PRO A 268 16.67 43.55 23.33
C PRO A 268 15.50 43.78 24.29
N THR A 269 15.56 43.17 25.43
CA THR A 269 14.63 43.40 26.53
C THR A 269 14.60 44.92 26.77
N ARG A 270 13.55 45.62 26.34
CA ARG A 270 13.32 46.97 26.78
C ARG A 270 13.10 46.90 28.29
N LEU A 271 14.19 47.20 29.01
CA LEU A 271 14.10 47.49 30.42
C LEU A 271 13.10 48.67 30.58
N ARG A 272 11.88 48.39 30.98
CA ARG A 272 10.96 49.40 31.48
C ARG A 272 11.67 50.01 32.68
N ARG A 273 12.19 51.24 32.53
CA ARG A 273 12.54 52.06 33.70
C ARG A 273 11.28 52.23 34.54
N ILE A 274 11.37 51.75 35.77
CA ILE A 274 10.46 52.07 36.85
C ILE A 274 10.67 53.53 37.23
#